data_d19f6e89c7947c82c147057afa2cd2c8
#
_entry.id   d19f6e89c7947c82c147057afa2cd2c8
#
_cell.length_a   1.000
_cell.length_b   1.000
_cell.length_c   1.000
_cell.angle_alpha   90.00
_cell.angle_beta   90.00
_cell.angle_gamma   90.00
#
_symmetry.space_group_name_H-M   'P 1'
#
loop_
_entity.id
_entity.type
_entity.pdbx_description
1 polymer ?
#
loop_
_entity_poly.entity_id
_entity_poly.type
_entity_poly.pdbx_seq_one_letter_code
_entity_poly.pdbx_strand_id
1 'polypeptide(L)'
;MGCGAVISYCVCLFCLSAFNEGVKPMSRFLIASDAFKGTLTSLEAGRVMSDAIKATLPDARTRCIALSDGGDGTMEAMLAHCSGEVVHARVSGPVSMTVDAPYAILPDGTAVIEMSAACGIKLIQEGVSTGRTTTHGVGELLLDAASRGCSKVILGLGSSTTTDGGVGAAYACGVKFFDRYVEPFEPVGATLDAVQTVDVSDLDPRVKALDIQVLCAVENPLCGTMGTSATYAPNKGALPTVVQALDRNLAHLADVVKDCVGIDMLDVPCGGAGGGMGAGMAAFFGAQPCLAIDAVLDIVDFDSRLAGVDYVVTGEGCFDTQSLHGKVVSGVARRCKAAGVPLIAVVGSMDPALAEAGKSMGVTTFAVLNPNNRPLSQLTQHPRSRLSRAMTRVAELIAQGADLPGVIEPAREDS
;
A
#
# COMPACT_ATOMS: atom_id res chain seq x y z
N MET A 1 70.65 5.60 -63.13
CA MET A 1 71.43 5.09 -61.98
C MET A 1 71.05 5.91 -60.78
N GLY A 2 70.38 5.40 -59.81
CA GLY A 2 69.98 6.14 -58.65
C GLY A 2 68.85 5.39 -57.91
N CYS A 3 69.29 4.53 -57.01
CA CYS A 3 68.41 3.73 -56.17
C CYS A 3 67.78 4.62 -55.09
N GLY A 4 66.49 4.80 -55.09
CA GLY A 4 65.75 5.47 -54.04
C GLY A 4 65.16 4.45 -53.08
N ALA A 5 65.65 4.46 -51.84
CA ALA A 5 65.16 3.62 -50.78
C ALA A 5 63.81 4.12 -50.27
N VAL A 6 62.74 3.31 -50.34
CA VAL A 6 61.47 3.55 -49.69
C VAL A 6 61.56 3.02 -48.28
N ILE A 7 61.55 3.93 -47.31
CA ILE A 7 61.43 3.60 -45.88
C ILE A 7 59.95 3.45 -45.58
N SER A 8 59.50 2.19 -45.37
CA SER A 8 58.17 1.85 -44.94
C SER A 8 58.03 2.11 -43.41
N TYR A 9 57.27 3.13 -43.01
CA TYR A 9 56.88 3.31 -41.64
C TYR A 9 55.75 2.34 -41.29
N CYS A 10 56.11 1.25 -40.67
CA CYS A 10 55.16 0.37 -39.99
C CYS A 10 54.76 1.05 -38.68
N VAL A 11 53.70 1.87 -38.71
CA VAL A 11 53.08 2.43 -37.47
C VAL A 11 52.37 1.30 -36.79
N CYS A 12 52.89 0.94 -35.64
CA CYS A 12 52.36 -0.07 -34.74
C CYS A 12 50.98 0.33 -34.23
N LEU A 13 49.93 -0.27 -34.83
CA LEU A 13 48.51 -0.09 -34.42
C LEU A 13 48.16 -0.84 -33.14
N PHE A 14 49.14 -1.09 -32.26
CA PHE A 14 48.98 -1.86 -31.02
C PHE A 14 49.05 -1.03 -29.71
N CYS A 15 49.04 0.32 -29.76
CA CYS A 15 49.13 1.16 -28.57
C CYS A 15 47.95 2.13 -28.39
N LEU A 16 46.79 1.83 -28.94
CA LEU A 16 45.59 2.67 -28.73
C LEU A 16 44.38 1.92 -28.10
N SER A 17 44.62 0.76 -27.46
CA SER A 17 43.57 0.01 -26.74
C SER A 17 43.71 0.05 -25.22
N ALA A 18 44.56 0.94 -24.69
CA ALA A 18 44.75 1.06 -23.25
C ALA A 18 44.53 2.53 -22.83
N PHE A 19 43.35 3.04 -22.89
CA PHE A 19 42.84 4.19 -22.11
C PHE A 19 41.43 4.53 -22.61
N ASN A 20 40.53 3.53 -22.57
CA ASN A 20 39.12 3.78 -22.50
C ASN A 20 38.62 3.06 -21.23
N GLU A 21 39.15 3.45 -20.07
CA GLU A 21 38.36 3.28 -18.85
C GLU A 21 37.12 4.17 -19.05
N GLY A 22 36.08 3.55 -19.61
CA GLY A 22 34.84 4.20 -19.92
C GLY A 22 34.36 4.92 -18.67
N VAL A 23 34.14 6.20 -18.80
CA VAL A 23 33.32 6.95 -17.86
C VAL A 23 32.06 6.11 -17.67
N LYS A 24 31.95 5.43 -16.50
CA LYS A 24 30.73 4.66 -16.17
C LYS A 24 29.56 5.61 -16.36
N PRO A 25 28.58 5.28 -17.20
CA PRO A 25 27.46 6.18 -17.41
C PRO A 25 26.83 6.47 -16.06
N MET A 26 26.54 7.74 -15.82
CA MET A 26 25.94 8.24 -14.60
C MET A 26 24.64 7.49 -14.31
N SER A 27 24.64 6.59 -13.32
CA SER A 27 23.49 5.72 -13.01
C SER A 27 22.29 6.55 -12.52
N ARG A 28 21.12 6.25 -13.06
CA ARG A 28 19.84 6.91 -12.74
C ARG A 28 18.96 5.96 -11.96
N PHE A 29 18.55 6.38 -10.78
CA PHE A 29 17.71 5.60 -9.88
C PHE A 29 16.33 6.26 -9.72
N LEU A 30 15.28 5.48 -9.88
CA LEU A 30 13.93 5.81 -9.42
C LEU A 30 13.67 5.05 -8.13
N ILE A 31 13.49 5.79 -7.03
CA ILE A 31 13.20 5.21 -5.71
C ILE A 31 11.71 5.36 -5.46
N ALA A 32 10.99 4.24 -5.40
CA ALA A 32 9.54 4.16 -5.34
C ALA A 32 9.14 3.16 -4.25
N SER A 33 9.13 3.62 -3.00
CA SER A 33 8.99 2.78 -1.80
C SER A 33 7.65 2.98 -1.12
N ASP A 34 7.14 1.94 -0.49
CA ASP A 34 6.12 2.04 0.56
C ASP A 34 6.75 2.51 1.88
N ALA A 35 5.90 2.77 2.86
CA ALA A 35 6.30 2.99 4.24
C ALA A 35 6.82 1.69 4.88
N PHE A 36 7.85 1.81 5.72
CA PHE A 36 8.25 0.74 6.63
C PHE A 36 7.42 0.88 7.91
N LYS A 37 6.24 0.27 7.89
CA LYS A 37 5.17 0.47 8.89
C LYS A 37 5.69 0.47 10.33
N GLY A 38 5.37 1.53 11.06
CA GLY A 38 5.80 1.75 12.45
C GLY A 38 7.23 2.30 12.63
N THR A 39 7.97 2.57 11.53
CA THR A 39 9.37 3.06 11.60
C THR A 39 9.68 4.24 10.69
N LEU A 40 9.43 4.14 9.40
CA LEU A 40 9.74 5.18 8.41
C LEU A 40 8.55 5.40 7.48
N THR A 41 8.22 6.65 7.19
CA THR A 41 7.29 6.97 6.11
C THR A 41 7.92 6.65 4.75
N SER A 42 7.11 6.56 3.70
CA SER A 42 7.56 6.34 2.33
C SER A 42 8.58 7.40 1.89
N LEU A 43 8.33 8.68 2.19
CA LEU A 43 9.25 9.79 1.89
C LEU A 43 10.56 9.70 2.65
N GLU A 44 10.51 9.36 3.94
CA GLU A 44 11.72 9.20 4.76
C GLU A 44 12.57 8.05 4.25
N ALA A 45 11.95 6.90 3.95
CA ALA A 45 12.64 5.74 3.40
C ALA A 45 13.31 6.08 2.06
N GLY A 46 12.59 6.75 1.16
CA GLY A 46 13.12 7.20 -0.11
C GLY A 46 14.33 8.13 0.04
N ARG A 47 14.29 9.08 0.98
CA ARG A 47 15.42 9.98 1.27
C ARG A 47 16.64 9.22 1.79
N VAL A 48 16.46 8.32 2.76
CA VAL A 48 17.56 7.51 3.31
C VAL A 48 18.23 6.67 2.23
N MET A 49 17.45 6.04 1.35
CA MET A 49 17.97 5.26 0.22
C MET A 49 18.71 6.14 -0.78
N SER A 50 18.16 7.30 -1.12
CA SER A 50 18.80 8.28 -2.00
C SER A 50 20.16 8.77 -1.46
N ASP A 51 20.21 9.11 -0.18
CA ASP A 51 21.42 9.61 0.46
C ASP A 51 22.51 8.54 0.49
N ALA A 52 22.16 7.29 0.78
CA ALA A 52 23.07 6.15 0.75
C ALA A 52 23.64 5.88 -0.66
N ILE A 53 22.79 5.96 -1.71
CA ILE A 53 23.24 5.85 -3.09
C ILE A 53 24.22 6.94 -3.44
N LYS A 54 23.92 8.22 -3.15
CA LYS A 54 24.76 9.37 -3.47
C LYS A 54 26.07 9.38 -2.69
N ALA A 55 26.08 8.89 -1.46
CA ALA A 55 27.30 8.76 -0.67
C ALA A 55 28.29 7.76 -1.29
N THR A 56 27.80 6.72 -1.96
CA THR A 56 28.60 5.65 -2.58
C THR A 56 28.87 5.92 -4.06
N LEU A 57 27.90 6.50 -4.76
CA LEU A 57 27.94 6.85 -6.18
C LEU A 57 27.64 8.36 -6.32
N PRO A 58 28.65 9.25 -6.15
CA PRO A 58 28.43 10.71 -6.12
C PRO A 58 27.80 11.28 -7.40
N ASP A 59 28.07 10.65 -8.55
CA ASP A 59 27.52 11.06 -9.84
C ASP A 59 26.12 10.48 -10.13
N ALA A 60 25.58 9.63 -9.25
CA ALA A 60 24.26 9.05 -9.44
C ALA A 60 23.15 10.10 -9.35
N ARG A 61 22.17 10.00 -10.25
CA ARG A 61 20.93 10.77 -10.17
C ARG A 61 19.85 9.93 -9.53
N THR A 62 19.25 10.44 -8.47
CA THR A 62 18.15 9.79 -7.77
C THR A 62 16.89 10.64 -7.87
N ARG A 63 15.76 10.00 -8.09
CA ARG A 63 14.41 10.58 -8.02
C ARG A 63 13.59 9.74 -7.06
N CYS A 64 13.02 10.36 -6.03
CA CYS A 64 12.16 9.67 -5.06
C CYS A 64 10.70 9.96 -5.37
N ILE A 65 9.87 8.93 -5.32
CA ILE A 65 8.42 9.01 -5.32
C ILE A 65 7.87 8.23 -4.13
N ALA A 66 6.89 8.78 -3.46
CA ALA A 66 6.18 8.10 -2.39
C ALA A 66 5.10 7.19 -3.00
N LEU A 67 5.01 5.96 -2.53
CA LEU A 67 3.95 5.03 -2.87
C LEU A 67 3.21 4.58 -1.61
N SER A 68 2.04 4.00 -1.81
CA SER A 68 1.23 3.40 -0.75
C SER A 68 0.42 2.21 -1.30
N ASP A 69 0.10 1.28 -0.42
CA ASP A 69 -0.77 0.13 -0.68
C ASP A 69 -2.26 0.42 -0.37
N GLY A 70 -2.65 1.70 -0.19
CA GLY A 70 -4.02 2.08 0.22
C GLY A 70 -4.23 2.03 1.74
N GLY A 71 -3.17 1.78 2.51
CA GLY A 71 -3.18 1.86 3.96
C GLY A 71 -2.72 3.21 4.52
N ASP A 72 -2.18 3.19 5.75
CA ASP A 72 -1.56 4.35 6.38
C ASP A 72 -0.45 4.91 5.48
N GLY A 73 -0.47 6.23 5.24
CA GLY A 73 0.49 6.94 4.39
C GLY A 73 0.00 7.19 2.96
N THR A 74 -1.21 6.76 2.61
CA THR A 74 -1.83 7.06 1.30
C THR A 74 -2.00 8.57 1.11
N MET A 75 -2.53 9.26 2.12
CA MET A 75 -2.68 10.72 2.10
C MET A 75 -1.33 11.42 1.92
N GLU A 76 -0.31 11.03 2.68
CA GLU A 76 1.04 11.59 2.59
C GLU A 76 1.65 11.35 1.19
N ALA A 77 1.50 10.14 0.64
CA ALA A 77 1.98 9.80 -0.70
C ALA A 77 1.30 10.65 -1.78
N MET A 78 -0.02 10.85 -1.70
CA MET A 78 -0.74 11.70 -2.65
C MET A 78 -0.34 13.17 -2.54
N LEU A 79 -0.22 13.71 -1.34
CA LEU A 79 0.23 15.10 -1.11
C LEU A 79 1.67 15.33 -1.55
N ALA A 80 2.51 14.32 -1.57
CA ALA A 80 3.89 14.42 -2.08
C ALA A 80 3.94 14.62 -3.61
N HIS A 81 2.89 14.23 -4.33
CA HIS A 81 2.78 14.34 -5.79
C HIS A 81 1.87 15.48 -6.23
N CYS A 82 0.80 15.69 -5.50
CA CYS A 82 -0.20 16.72 -5.77
C CYS A 82 -0.16 17.73 -4.62
N SER A 83 -0.03 19.01 -4.92
CA SER A 83 -0.27 20.03 -3.89
C SER A 83 -1.67 19.82 -3.33
N GLY A 84 -1.88 20.08 -2.05
CA GLY A 84 -3.19 19.92 -1.43
C GLY A 84 -3.16 20.47 -0.02
N GLU A 85 -4.31 20.47 0.63
CA GLU A 85 -4.43 20.85 2.04
C GLU A 85 -4.87 19.66 2.89
N VAL A 86 -4.38 19.61 4.13
CA VAL A 86 -4.86 18.66 5.14
C VAL A 86 -5.97 19.35 5.93
N VAL A 87 -7.13 18.72 5.98
CA VAL A 87 -8.26 19.17 6.78
C VAL A 87 -8.53 18.16 7.89
N HIS A 88 -9.12 18.61 8.97
CA HIS A 88 -9.44 17.79 10.14
C HIS A 88 -10.94 17.79 10.35
N ALA A 89 -11.51 16.60 10.58
CA ALA A 89 -12.91 16.44 10.95
C ALA A 89 -13.02 15.69 12.29
N ARG A 90 -13.93 16.17 13.15
CA ARG A 90 -14.25 15.47 14.38
C ARG A 90 -15.35 14.46 14.10
N VAL A 91 -14.99 13.19 14.15
CA VAL A 91 -15.86 12.08 13.79
C VAL A 91 -15.90 11.00 14.87
N SER A 92 -16.84 10.10 14.77
CA SER A 92 -16.93 8.91 15.62
C SER A 92 -15.71 8.00 15.40
N GLY A 93 -15.08 7.58 16.49
CA GLY A 93 -14.04 6.57 16.47
C GLY A 93 -14.60 5.15 16.34
N PRO A 94 -13.72 4.13 16.37
CA PRO A 94 -14.14 2.74 16.17
C PRO A 94 -15.00 2.18 17.31
N VAL A 95 -15.01 2.82 18.44
CA VAL A 95 -15.88 2.58 19.59
C VAL A 95 -16.45 3.93 20.05
N SER A 96 -17.29 3.97 21.08
CA SER A 96 -18.01 5.17 21.56
C SER A 96 -17.06 6.30 22.03
N MET A 97 -16.24 6.82 21.10
CA MET A 97 -15.31 7.95 21.30
C MET A 97 -15.30 8.86 20.07
N THR A 98 -15.03 10.14 20.26
CA THR A 98 -14.78 11.07 19.15
C THR A 98 -13.29 11.14 18.87
N VAL A 99 -12.93 11.14 17.60
CA VAL A 99 -11.54 11.28 17.13
C VAL A 99 -11.41 12.50 16.21
N ASP A 100 -10.22 13.06 16.16
CA ASP A 100 -9.84 14.07 15.18
C ASP A 100 -9.18 13.34 13.99
N ALA A 101 -9.92 13.23 12.90
CA ALA A 101 -9.52 12.45 11.74
C ALA A 101 -9.05 13.37 10.60
N PRO A 102 -7.75 13.35 10.24
CA PRO A 102 -7.23 14.10 9.11
C PRO A 102 -7.57 13.41 7.79
N TYR A 103 -7.81 14.23 6.74
CA TYR A 103 -7.82 13.81 5.34
C TYR A 103 -7.33 14.94 4.45
N ALA A 104 -6.94 14.66 3.20
CA ALA A 104 -6.47 15.68 2.29
C ALA A 104 -7.54 16.08 1.28
N ILE A 105 -7.51 17.35 0.85
CA ILE A 105 -8.24 17.84 -0.33
C ILE A 105 -7.21 18.27 -1.36
N LEU A 106 -7.22 17.64 -2.53
CA LEU A 106 -6.34 17.94 -3.65
C LEU A 106 -6.86 19.15 -4.45
N PRO A 107 -6.03 19.81 -5.29
CA PRO A 107 -6.42 21.02 -6.02
C PRO A 107 -7.59 20.83 -6.99
N ASP A 108 -7.84 19.61 -7.43
CA ASP A 108 -8.96 19.26 -8.30
C ASP A 108 -10.26 18.99 -7.54
N GLY A 109 -10.26 19.16 -6.21
CA GLY A 109 -11.39 18.90 -5.34
C GLY A 109 -11.55 17.42 -4.94
N THR A 110 -10.55 16.56 -5.21
CA THR A 110 -10.56 15.16 -4.76
C THR A 110 -10.21 15.08 -3.28
N ALA A 111 -11.05 14.43 -2.48
CA ALA A 111 -10.71 14.10 -1.09
C ALA A 111 -9.92 12.78 -1.03
N VAL A 112 -8.85 12.74 -0.24
CA VAL A 112 -8.07 11.53 0.03
C VAL A 112 -8.26 11.15 1.49
N ILE A 113 -9.00 10.10 1.73
CA ILE A 113 -9.42 9.63 3.06
C ILE A 113 -8.77 8.27 3.34
N GLU A 114 -8.14 8.14 4.49
CA GLU A 114 -7.72 6.86 5.03
C GLU A 114 -8.75 6.41 6.07
N MET A 115 -9.38 5.24 5.88
CA MET A 115 -10.35 4.74 6.87
C MET A 115 -9.73 4.60 8.26
N SER A 116 -8.43 4.37 8.35
CA SER A 116 -7.69 4.26 9.60
C SER A 116 -7.68 5.55 10.42
N ALA A 117 -7.93 6.71 9.82
CA ALA A 117 -8.07 7.98 10.54
C ALA A 117 -9.29 7.98 11.48
N ALA A 118 -10.38 7.30 11.10
CA ALA A 118 -11.61 7.17 11.88
C ALA A 118 -11.74 5.83 12.60
N CYS A 119 -11.25 4.72 12.02
CA CYS A 119 -11.44 3.39 12.60
C CYS A 119 -10.17 2.52 12.57
N GLY A 120 -9.00 3.15 12.70
CA GLY A 120 -7.71 2.48 12.69
C GLY A 120 -7.40 1.69 13.95
N ILE A 121 -6.54 0.66 13.79
CA ILE A 121 -6.11 -0.21 14.90
C ILE A 121 -5.37 0.56 16.02
N LYS A 122 -4.75 1.70 15.68
CA LYS A 122 -4.06 2.57 16.67
C LYS A 122 -5.03 3.33 17.58
N LEU A 123 -6.31 3.38 17.24
CA LEU A 123 -7.34 4.12 18.00
C LEU A 123 -8.00 3.26 19.09
N ILE A 124 -7.69 1.97 19.15
CA ILE A 124 -8.26 1.06 20.15
C ILE A 124 -7.21 0.61 21.16
N GLN A 125 -7.69 0.28 22.38
CA GLN A 125 -6.89 -0.38 23.39
C GLN A 125 -6.87 -1.90 23.18
N GLU A 126 -5.86 -2.57 23.72
CA GLU A 126 -5.83 -4.03 23.75
C GLU A 126 -7.08 -4.61 24.41
N GLY A 127 -7.62 -5.68 23.82
CA GLY A 127 -8.81 -6.38 24.32
C GLY A 127 -10.14 -5.87 23.77
N VAL A 128 -10.15 -4.82 22.95
CA VAL A 128 -11.37 -4.41 22.23
C VAL A 128 -11.67 -5.43 21.12
N SER A 129 -12.88 -5.99 21.14
CA SER A 129 -13.33 -6.96 20.15
C SER A 129 -13.61 -6.28 18.80
N THR A 130 -12.99 -6.77 17.72
CA THR A 130 -13.24 -6.31 16.35
C THR A 130 -14.72 -6.43 15.92
N GLY A 131 -15.49 -7.30 16.56
CA GLY A 131 -16.93 -7.42 16.31
C GLY A 131 -17.78 -6.28 16.90
N ARG A 132 -17.19 -5.43 17.74
CA ARG A 132 -17.88 -4.27 18.37
C ARG A 132 -17.42 -2.93 17.81
N THR A 133 -16.49 -2.95 16.89
CA THR A 133 -15.98 -1.72 16.25
C THR A 133 -16.82 -1.38 15.03
N THR A 134 -16.92 -0.09 14.71
CA THR A 134 -17.76 0.44 13.64
C THR A 134 -16.96 1.27 12.64
N THR A 135 -17.41 1.31 11.40
CA THR A 135 -16.96 2.21 10.34
C THR A 135 -17.73 3.55 10.32
N HIS A 136 -18.58 3.85 11.32
CA HIS A 136 -19.44 5.04 11.36
C HIS A 136 -18.69 6.32 11.01
N GLY A 137 -17.55 6.57 11.65
CA GLY A 137 -16.73 7.76 11.40
C GLY A 137 -16.22 7.88 9.96
N VAL A 138 -16.09 6.79 9.23
CA VAL A 138 -15.74 6.86 7.79
C VAL A 138 -16.90 7.45 7.00
N GLY A 139 -18.14 7.11 7.33
CA GLY A 139 -19.32 7.73 6.74
C GLY A 139 -19.40 9.23 7.04
N GLU A 140 -19.06 9.62 8.29
CA GLU A 140 -18.99 11.03 8.66
C GLU A 140 -17.89 11.79 7.90
N LEU A 141 -16.75 11.15 7.59
CA LEU A 141 -15.72 11.73 6.72
C LEU A 141 -16.21 11.93 5.28
N LEU A 142 -16.97 10.98 4.73
CA LEU A 142 -17.60 11.14 3.42
C LEU A 142 -18.58 12.31 3.39
N LEU A 143 -19.39 12.47 4.44
CA LEU A 143 -20.32 13.60 4.61
C LEU A 143 -19.56 14.94 4.73
N ASP A 144 -18.48 14.99 5.50
CA ASP A 144 -17.67 16.20 5.63
C ASP A 144 -17.02 16.59 4.29
N ALA A 145 -16.41 15.64 3.58
CA ALA A 145 -15.84 15.88 2.27
C ALA A 145 -16.87 16.38 1.25
N ALA A 146 -18.06 15.74 1.21
CA ALA A 146 -19.17 16.18 0.35
C ALA A 146 -19.66 17.59 0.73
N SER A 147 -19.72 17.92 2.04
CA SER A 147 -20.12 19.25 2.52
C SER A 147 -19.15 20.35 2.15
N ARG A 148 -17.87 20.02 1.98
CA ARG A 148 -16.81 20.93 1.47
C ARG A 148 -16.76 21.06 -0.03
N GLY A 149 -17.68 20.39 -0.75
CA GLY A 149 -17.78 20.48 -2.21
C GLY A 149 -16.86 19.52 -2.98
N CYS A 150 -16.28 18.52 -2.30
CA CYS A 150 -15.57 17.46 -3.01
C CYS A 150 -16.56 16.66 -3.87
N SER A 151 -16.17 16.35 -5.10
CA SER A 151 -16.95 15.52 -6.03
C SER A 151 -16.34 14.13 -6.21
N LYS A 152 -15.09 13.96 -5.81
CA LYS A 152 -14.35 12.70 -5.88
C LYS A 152 -13.76 12.36 -4.52
N VAL A 153 -13.69 11.07 -4.23
CA VAL A 153 -13.06 10.54 -3.02
C VAL A 153 -12.15 9.37 -3.40
N ILE A 154 -10.92 9.42 -2.92
CA ILE A 154 -10.01 8.27 -2.86
C ILE A 154 -10.06 7.78 -1.43
N LEU A 155 -10.57 6.56 -1.23
CA LEU A 155 -10.73 5.95 0.09
C LEU A 155 -9.80 4.76 0.25
N GLY A 156 -8.80 4.88 1.10
CA GLY A 156 -7.88 3.79 1.44
C GLY A 156 -8.40 2.91 2.57
N LEU A 157 -8.42 1.58 2.38
CA LEU A 157 -9.02 0.62 3.32
C LEU A 157 -8.03 -0.11 4.24
N GLY A 158 -6.78 0.31 4.31
CA GLY A 158 -5.77 -0.35 5.14
C GLY A 158 -5.88 -0.01 6.64
N SER A 159 -5.20 -0.82 7.46
CA SER A 159 -4.96 -0.59 8.90
C SER A 159 -6.20 -0.45 9.79
N SER A 160 -7.36 -0.98 9.36
CA SER A 160 -8.62 -0.90 10.11
C SER A 160 -8.72 -1.90 11.26
N THR A 161 -9.50 -1.56 12.29
CA THR A 161 -9.87 -2.48 13.38
C THR A 161 -11.23 -3.14 13.19
N THR A 162 -12.03 -2.70 12.22
CA THR A 162 -13.42 -3.09 12.03
C THR A 162 -13.58 -4.41 11.27
N THR A 163 -14.73 -5.07 11.47
CA THR A 163 -15.22 -6.22 10.70
C THR A 163 -16.76 -6.12 10.67
N ASP A 164 -17.26 -5.00 10.13
CA ASP A 164 -18.69 -4.67 10.10
C ASP A 164 -19.28 -4.62 8.68
N GLY A 165 -18.50 -4.97 7.63
CA GLY A 165 -19.01 -4.94 6.27
C GLY A 165 -19.33 -3.53 5.74
N GLY A 166 -18.87 -2.47 6.41
CA GLY A 166 -19.12 -1.08 6.01
C GLY A 166 -20.50 -0.55 6.44
N VAL A 167 -21.26 -1.30 7.23
CA VAL A 167 -22.62 -0.88 7.65
C VAL A 167 -22.62 0.37 8.51
N GLY A 168 -21.58 0.59 9.34
CA GLY A 168 -21.45 1.81 10.13
C GLY A 168 -21.36 3.04 9.24
N ALA A 169 -20.51 3.01 8.21
CA ALA A 169 -20.40 4.11 7.25
C ALA A 169 -21.70 4.34 6.47
N ALA A 170 -22.37 3.26 6.07
CA ALA A 170 -23.66 3.35 5.40
C ALA A 170 -24.73 3.97 6.31
N TYR A 171 -24.78 3.54 7.58
CA TYR A 171 -25.70 4.09 8.59
C TYR A 171 -25.47 5.58 8.82
N ALA A 172 -24.24 6.01 9.00
CA ALA A 172 -23.89 7.43 9.16
C ALA A 172 -24.34 8.28 7.96
N CYS A 173 -24.35 7.70 6.76
CA CYS A 173 -24.80 8.37 5.54
C CYS A 173 -26.29 8.25 5.26
N GLY A 174 -27.09 7.67 6.16
CA GLY A 174 -28.55 7.63 6.07
C GLY A 174 -29.18 6.29 5.69
N VAL A 175 -28.36 5.25 5.39
CA VAL A 175 -28.88 3.90 5.18
C VAL A 175 -29.47 3.36 6.49
N LYS A 176 -30.63 2.75 6.44
CA LYS A 176 -31.32 2.19 7.61
C LYS A 176 -31.24 0.67 7.59
N PHE A 177 -31.00 0.12 8.79
CA PHE A 177 -30.99 -1.32 9.03
C PHE A 177 -32.08 -1.65 10.05
N PHE A 178 -32.88 -2.66 9.77
CA PHE A 178 -34.00 -3.05 10.63
C PHE A 178 -33.81 -4.49 11.10
N ASP A 179 -34.20 -4.72 12.34
CA ASP A 179 -34.29 -6.07 12.91
C ASP A 179 -35.59 -6.79 12.57
N ARG A 180 -35.78 -8.00 13.11
CA ARG A 180 -37.01 -8.81 12.93
C ARG A 180 -38.31 -8.17 13.47
N TYR A 181 -38.18 -7.12 14.28
CA TYR A 181 -39.32 -6.36 14.82
C TYR A 181 -39.59 -5.09 14.02
N VAL A 182 -38.83 -4.87 12.94
CA VAL A 182 -38.84 -3.65 12.10
C VAL A 182 -38.38 -2.42 12.89
N GLU A 183 -37.59 -2.63 13.96
CA GLU A 183 -36.98 -1.53 14.71
C GLU A 183 -35.66 -1.17 14.06
N PRO A 184 -35.40 0.13 13.81
CA PRO A 184 -34.14 0.57 13.24
C PRO A 184 -33.01 0.49 14.29
N PHE A 185 -31.83 0.05 13.86
CA PHE A 185 -30.65 0.02 14.72
C PHE A 185 -29.36 0.23 13.92
N GLU A 186 -28.29 0.62 14.59
CA GLU A 186 -26.95 0.66 13.99
C GLU A 186 -26.25 -0.69 14.23
N PRO A 187 -26.01 -1.49 13.17
CA PRO A 187 -25.34 -2.77 13.33
C PRO A 187 -23.81 -2.60 13.46
N VAL A 188 -23.20 -3.58 14.12
CA VAL A 188 -21.76 -3.80 14.16
C VAL A 188 -21.48 -5.26 13.79
N GLY A 189 -20.24 -5.65 13.54
CA GLY A 189 -19.89 -7.00 13.12
C GLY A 189 -20.54 -8.12 13.96
N ALA A 190 -20.64 -7.91 15.28
CA ALA A 190 -21.26 -8.88 16.20
C ALA A 190 -22.78 -8.95 16.11
N THR A 191 -23.46 -8.01 15.48
CA THR A 191 -24.92 -7.91 15.41
C THR A 191 -25.47 -7.91 13.99
N LEU A 192 -24.63 -8.22 12.99
CA LEU A 192 -25.08 -8.29 11.59
C LEU A 192 -26.12 -9.38 11.36
N ASP A 193 -26.10 -10.45 12.16
CA ASP A 193 -27.09 -11.54 12.11
C ASP A 193 -28.52 -11.10 12.51
N ALA A 194 -28.63 -9.94 13.18
CA ALA A 194 -29.94 -9.36 13.52
C ALA A 194 -30.56 -8.53 12.38
N VAL A 195 -29.78 -8.16 11.36
CA VAL A 195 -30.29 -7.39 10.20
C VAL A 195 -31.23 -8.24 9.38
N GLN A 196 -32.46 -7.74 9.16
CA GLN A 196 -33.48 -8.42 8.34
C GLN A 196 -33.83 -7.62 7.10
N THR A 197 -33.68 -6.30 7.14
CA THR A 197 -34.02 -5.44 6.01
C THR A 197 -33.03 -4.26 5.97
N VAL A 198 -32.67 -3.85 4.76
CA VAL A 198 -31.84 -2.68 4.47
C VAL A 198 -32.63 -1.72 3.58
N ASP A 199 -32.67 -0.44 3.99
CA ASP A 199 -33.30 0.63 3.21
C ASP A 199 -32.26 1.70 2.88
N VAL A 200 -31.96 1.87 1.61
CA VAL A 200 -31.00 2.84 1.07
C VAL A 200 -31.67 4.12 0.56
N SER A 201 -32.99 4.27 0.73
CA SER A 201 -33.75 5.40 0.17
C SER A 201 -33.36 6.75 0.73
N ASP A 202 -32.91 6.80 1.99
CA ASP A 202 -32.51 8.00 2.71
C ASP A 202 -30.99 8.26 2.65
N LEU A 203 -30.24 7.54 1.80
CA LEU A 203 -28.83 7.83 1.59
C LEU A 203 -28.65 9.29 1.19
N ASP A 204 -27.78 10.00 1.91
CA ASP A 204 -27.49 11.43 1.67
C ASP A 204 -27.17 11.70 0.19
N PRO A 205 -27.94 12.56 -0.48
CA PRO A 205 -27.77 12.79 -1.92
C PRO A 205 -26.40 13.37 -2.28
N ARG A 206 -25.72 14.05 -1.36
CA ARG A 206 -24.36 14.58 -1.58
C ARG A 206 -23.34 13.45 -1.62
N VAL A 207 -23.48 12.45 -0.72
CA VAL A 207 -22.61 11.28 -0.70
C VAL A 207 -22.91 10.36 -1.89
N LYS A 208 -24.19 10.20 -2.24
CA LYS A 208 -24.61 9.44 -3.43
C LYS A 208 -24.03 10.00 -4.74
N ALA A 209 -23.76 11.31 -4.78
CA ALA A 209 -23.18 11.99 -5.95
C ALA A 209 -21.66 11.91 -6.03
N LEU A 210 -20.97 11.40 -4.99
CA LEU A 210 -19.52 11.27 -4.99
C LEU A 210 -19.06 10.17 -5.95
N ASP A 211 -18.01 10.46 -6.70
CA ASP A 211 -17.22 9.46 -7.43
C ASP A 211 -16.18 8.88 -6.46
N ILE A 212 -16.44 7.67 -5.94
CA ILE A 212 -15.62 7.07 -4.89
C ILE A 212 -14.77 5.94 -5.47
N GLN A 213 -13.45 6.16 -5.51
CA GLN A 213 -12.45 5.15 -5.80
C GLN A 213 -11.96 4.51 -4.50
N VAL A 214 -12.15 3.21 -4.35
CA VAL A 214 -11.75 2.48 -3.14
C VAL A 214 -10.44 1.75 -3.38
N LEU A 215 -9.44 2.08 -2.61
CA LEU A 215 -8.09 1.52 -2.69
C LEU A 215 -7.92 0.39 -1.68
N CYS A 216 -7.71 -0.83 -2.19
CA CYS A 216 -7.55 -2.05 -1.40
C CYS A 216 -6.13 -2.56 -1.46
N ALA A 217 -5.52 -2.84 -0.30
CA ALA A 217 -4.21 -3.48 -0.23
C ALA A 217 -4.23 -5.00 -0.55
N VAL A 218 -5.42 -5.58 -0.65
CA VAL A 218 -5.63 -7.04 -0.68
C VAL A 218 -6.83 -7.41 -1.54
N GLU A 219 -6.80 -8.63 -2.10
CA GLU A 219 -7.84 -9.17 -2.98
C GLU A 219 -8.79 -10.17 -2.28
N ASN A 220 -8.68 -10.32 -0.96
CA ASN A 220 -9.46 -11.30 -0.21
C ASN A 220 -10.96 -11.12 -0.45
N PRO A 221 -11.72 -12.23 -0.60
CA PRO A 221 -13.17 -12.18 -0.64
C PRO A 221 -13.77 -11.76 0.70
N LEU A 222 -15.04 -11.44 0.71
CA LEU A 222 -15.74 -11.05 1.94
C LEU A 222 -15.76 -12.18 2.97
N CYS A 223 -16.13 -13.38 2.57
CA CYS A 223 -16.37 -14.54 3.43
C CYS A 223 -15.55 -15.77 3.02
N GLY A 224 -15.55 -16.80 3.89
CA GLY A 224 -14.94 -18.09 3.66
C GLY A 224 -13.53 -18.22 4.23
N THR A 225 -12.82 -19.31 3.89
CA THR A 225 -11.52 -19.65 4.44
C THR A 225 -10.42 -18.61 4.14
N MET A 226 -10.57 -17.86 3.05
CA MET A 226 -9.71 -16.74 2.66
C MET A 226 -10.42 -15.39 2.86
N GLY A 227 -11.58 -15.38 3.50
CA GLY A 227 -12.37 -14.20 3.76
C GLY A 227 -11.75 -13.26 4.78
N THR A 228 -12.35 -12.06 4.89
CA THR A 228 -11.82 -10.99 5.77
C THR A 228 -11.72 -11.44 7.23
N SER A 229 -12.73 -12.15 7.76
CA SER A 229 -12.75 -12.60 9.15
C SER A 229 -11.65 -13.64 9.40
N ALA A 230 -11.54 -14.66 8.55
CA ALA A 230 -10.55 -15.72 8.69
C ALA A 230 -9.11 -15.21 8.62
N THR A 231 -8.86 -14.26 7.70
CA THR A 231 -7.51 -13.76 7.41
C THR A 231 -7.07 -12.68 8.40
N TYR A 232 -7.95 -11.74 8.76
CA TYR A 232 -7.53 -10.51 9.45
C TYR A 232 -8.05 -10.37 10.88
N ALA A 233 -9.20 -10.98 11.25
CA ALA A 233 -9.72 -10.84 12.60
C ALA A 233 -8.80 -11.40 13.70
N PRO A 234 -8.03 -12.48 13.49
CA PRO A 234 -7.02 -12.92 14.46
C PRO A 234 -5.98 -11.86 14.78
N ASN A 235 -5.50 -11.13 13.76
CA ASN A 235 -4.52 -10.04 13.94
C ASN A 235 -5.10 -8.83 14.67
N LYS A 236 -6.44 -8.74 14.75
CA LYS A 236 -7.21 -7.74 15.52
C LYS A 236 -7.63 -8.26 16.89
N GLY A 237 -7.07 -9.39 17.35
CA GLY A 237 -7.32 -9.99 18.65
C GLY A 237 -8.57 -10.89 18.75
N ALA A 238 -9.21 -11.27 17.64
CA ALA A 238 -10.37 -12.15 17.66
C ALA A 238 -10.02 -13.60 18.00
N LEU A 239 -10.77 -14.20 18.92
CA LEU A 239 -10.69 -15.64 19.19
C LEU A 239 -11.31 -16.45 18.04
N PRO A 240 -10.94 -17.72 17.83
CA PRO A 240 -11.45 -18.54 16.74
C PRO A 240 -12.98 -18.62 16.66
N THR A 241 -13.67 -18.64 17.79
CA THR A 241 -15.13 -18.64 17.86
C THR A 241 -15.74 -17.32 17.38
N VAL A 242 -15.05 -16.19 17.65
CA VAL A 242 -15.44 -14.86 17.18
C VAL A 242 -15.21 -14.76 15.68
N VAL A 243 -14.08 -15.26 15.16
CA VAL A 243 -13.80 -15.31 13.71
C VAL A 243 -14.91 -16.00 12.94
N GLN A 244 -15.31 -17.19 13.41
CA GLN A 244 -16.41 -17.96 12.78
C GLN A 244 -17.77 -17.26 12.86
N ALA A 245 -18.06 -16.56 13.97
CA ALA A 245 -19.28 -15.80 14.11
C ALA A 245 -19.30 -14.60 13.14
N LEU A 246 -18.20 -13.85 13.06
CA LEU A 246 -18.09 -12.71 12.14
C LEU A 246 -18.20 -13.13 10.67
N ASP A 247 -17.62 -14.27 10.29
CA ASP A 247 -17.72 -14.78 8.92
C ASP A 247 -19.19 -15.12 8.56
N ARG A 248 -19.90 -15.82 9.44
CA ARG A 248 -21.35 -16.10 9.25
C ARG A 248 -22.19 -14.83 9.22
N ASN A 249 -21.89 -13.86 10.08
CA ASN A 249 -22.61 -12.61 10.17
C ASN A 249 -22.46 -11.77 8.88
N LEU A 250 -21.23 -11.73 8.33
CA LEU A 250 -21.00 -11.07 7.03
C LEU A 250 -21.68 -11.79 5.88
N ALA A 251 -21.72 -13.13 5.89
CA ALA A 251 -22.46 -13.90 4.89
C ALA A 251 -23.97 -13.63 4.96
N HIS A 252 -24.54 -13.58 6.18
CA HIS A 252 -25.93 -13.20 6.38
C HIS A 252 -26.22 -11.78 5.88
N LEU A 253 -25.36 -10.81 6.21
CA LEU A 253 -25.48 -9.44 5.69
C LEU A 253 -25.50 -9.44 4.14
N ALA A 254 -24.61 -10.22 3.52
CA ALA A 254 -24.53 -10.29 2.05
C ALA A 254 -25.84 -10.81 1.44
N ASP A 255 -26.47 -11.82 2.04
CA ASP A 255 -27.77 -12.34 1.60
C ASP A 255 -28.85 -11.26 1.71
N VAL A 256 -28.95 -10.58 2.85
CA VAL A 256 -29.93 -9.50 3.07
C VAL A 256 -29.73 -8.33 2.11
N VAL A 257 -28.48 -7.91 1.90
CA VAL A 257 -28.16 -6.82 0.97
C VAL A 257 -28.49 -7.22 -0.48
N LYS A 258 -28.23 -8.45 -0.87
CA LYS A 258 -28.60 -8.97 -2.19
C LYS A 258 -30.11 -8.89 -2.40
N ASP A 259 -30.90 -9.28 -1.41
CA ASP A 259 -32.37 -9.26 -1.49
C ASP A 259 -32.95 -7.84 -1.48
N CYS A 260 -32.38 -6.91 -0.67
CA CYS A 260 -32.92 -5.57 -0.49
C CYS A 260 -32.37 -4.54 -1.48
N VAL A 261 -31.08 -4.66 -1.84
CA VAL A 261 -30.34 -3.67 -2.65
C VAL A 261 -30.04 -4.18 -4.05
N GLY A 262 -30.01 -5.51 -4.24
CA GLY A 262 -29.73 -6.14 -5.54
C GLY A 262 -28.25 -6.30 -5.85
N ILE A 263 -27.35 -6.06 -4.89
CA ILE A 263 -25.89 -6.20 -5.05
C ILE A 263 -25.41 -7.44 -4.32
N ASP A 264 -24.71 -8.33 -5.02
CA ASP A 264 -24.07 -9.49 -4.40
C ASP A 264 -22.70 -9.09 -3.81
N MET A 265 -22.66 -8.91 -2.48
CA MET A 265 -21.43 -8.53 -1.77
C MET A 265 -20.33 -9.60 -1.84
N LEU A 266 -20.69 -10.87 -2.11
CA LEU A 266 -19.72 -11.98 -2.20
C LEU A 266 -18.95 -11.94 -3.51
N ASP A 267 -19.51 -11.36 -4.57
CA ASP A 267 -18.91 -11.25 -5.90
C ASP A 267 -18.07 -9.97 -6.07
N VAL A 268 -18.04 -9.08 -5.05
CA VAL A 268 -17.30 -7.82 -5.13
C VAL A 268 -15.79 -8.09 -5.09
N PRO A 269 -15.00 -7.68 -6.09
CA PRO A 269 -13.53 -7.75 -6.04
C PRO A 269 -12.99 -6.98 -4.83
N CYS A 270 -12.00 -7.54 -4.15
CA CYS A 270 -11.45 -6.95 -2.91
C CYS A 270 -12.49 -6.74 -1.80
N GLY A 271 -13.65 -7.43 -1.86
CA GLY A 271 -14.78 -7.20 -0.96
C GLY A 271 -14.45 -7.38 0.53
N GLY A 272 -13.46 -8.23 0.84
CA GLY A 272 -12.97 -8.44 2.19
C GLY A 272 -12.06 -7.33 2.74
N ALA A 273 -11.57 -6.41 1.91
CA ALA A 273 -10.69 -5.34 2.37
C ALA A 273 -11.36 -4.47 3.44
N GLY A 274 -10.56 -4.04 4.43
CA GLY A 274 -11.06 -3.17 5.49
C GLY A 274 -12.14 -3.80 6.40
N GLY A 275 -12.16 -5.14 6.55
CA GLY A 275 -13.18 -5.82 7.36
C GLY A 275 -14.54 -5.92 6.67
N GLY A 276 -14.54 -6.03 5.36
CA GLY A 276 -15.72 -6.05 4.50
C GLY A 276 -16.15 -4.68 3.98
N MET A 277 -15.39 -3.62 4.33
CA MET A 277 -15.67 -2.26 3.85
C MET A 277 -15.67 -2.19 2.32
N GLY A 278 -14.77 -2.95 1.64
CA GLY A 278 -14.76 -3.02 0.17
C GLY A 278 -16.12 -3.43 -0.41
N ALA A 279 -16.71 -4.49 0.11
CA ALA A 279 -18.04 -4.93 -0.29
C ALA A 279 -19.13 -3.92 0.07
N GLY A 280 -19.07 -3.31 1.28
CA GLY A 280 -20.00 -2.27 1.72
C GLY A 280 -19.97 -1.03 0.83
N MET A 281 -18.80 -0.59 0.41
CA MET A 281 -18.63 0.56 -0.48
C MET A 281 -19.27 0.30 -1.86
N ALA A 282 -19.14 -0.92 -2.38
CA ALA A 282 -19.82 -1.31 -3.61
C ALA A 282 -21.33 -1.35 -3.43
N ALA A 283 -21.81 -1.97 -2.35
CA ALA A 283 -23.23 -2.22 -2.11
C ALA A 283 -24.03 -0.95 -1.80
N PHE A 284 -23.52 -0.09 -0.95
CA PHE A 284 -24.26 1.07 -0.43
C PHE A 284 -23.95 2.35 -1.20
N PHE A 285 -22.76 2.50 -1.77
CA PHE A 285 -22.32 3.74 -2.39
C PHE A 285 -22.02 3.61 -3.89
N GLY A 286 -22.17 2.40 -4.46
CA GLY A 286 -21.90 2.13 -5.87
C GLY A 286 -20.41 2.27 -6.26
N ALA A 287 -19.51 2.27 -5.29
CA ALA A 287 -18.07 2.39 -5.51
C ALA A 287 -17.49 1.10 -6.10
N GLN A 288 -16.34 1.22 -6.78
CA GLN A 288 -15.62 0.08 -7.34
C GLN A 288 -14.28 -0.10 -6.62
N PRO A 289 -14.16 -1.12 -5.75
CA PRO A 289 -12.89 -1.43 -5.13
C PRO A 289 -11.87 -1.94 -6.16
N CYS A 290 -10.64 -1.45 -6.04
CA CYS A 290 -9.52 -1.87 -6.89
C CYS A 290 -8.25 -2.04 -6.06
N LEU A 291 -7.25 -2.72 -6.63
CA LEU A 291 -5.94 -2.78 -6.02
C LEU A 291 -5.30 -1.40 -5.97
N ALA A 292 -4.96 -0.98 -4.75
CA ALA A 292 -4.42 0.34 -4.48
C ALA A 292 -3.16 0.64 -5.29
N ILE A 293 -2.24 -0.32 -5.37
CA ILE A 293 -0.94 -0.07 -5.98
C ILE A 293 -1.05 0.28 -7.46
N ASP A 294 -1.96 -0.37 -8.21
CA ASP A 294 -2.12 -0.07 -9.63
C ASP A 294 -2.65 1.36 -9.83
N ALA A 295 -3.66 1.75 -9.05
CA ALA A 295 -4.21 3.10 -9.08
C ALA A 295 -3.18 4.16 -8.64
N VAL A 296 -2.40 3.88 -7.60
CA VAL A 296 -1.34 4.79 -7.12
C VAL A 296 -0.26 4.95 -8.18
N LEU A 297 0.19 3.87 -8.82
CA LEU A 297 1.20 3.92 -9.89
C LEU A 297 0.70 4.74 -11.09
N ASP A 298 -0.58 4.64 -11.44
CA ASP A 298 -1.18 5.45 -12.51
C ASP A 298 -1.25 6.94 -12.12
N ILE A 299 -1.68 7.26 -10.90
CA ILE A 299 -1.77 8.63 -10.39
C ILE A 299 -0.40 9.32 -10.38
N VAL A 300 0.66 8.58 -10.00
CA VAL A 300 2.02 9.14 -9.97
C VAL A 300 2.72 9.09 -11.33
N ASP A 301 2.02 8.65 -12.38
CA ASP A 301 2.57 8.51 -13.75
C ASP A 301 3.90 7.71 -13.74
N PHE A 302 3.85 6.55 -13.07
CA PHE A 302 5.05 5.74 -12.82
C PHE A 302 5.72 5.28 -14.12
N ASP A 303 4.96 4.83 -15.10
CA ASP A 303 5.49 4.27 -16.33
C ASP A 303 6.29 5.29 -17.15
N SER A 304 5.81 6.54 -17.23
CA SER A 304 6.57 7.64 -17.87
C SER A 304 7.89 7.92 -17.15
N ARG A 305 7.93 7.70 -15.84
CA ARG A 305 9.14 7.93 -15.02
C ARG A 305 10.20 6.86 -15.16
N LEU A 306 9.88 5.69 -15.73
CA LEU A 306 10.83 4.63 -16.04
C LEU A 306 11.75 4.97 -17.23
N ALA A 307 11.38 5.96 -18.04
CA ALA A 307 12.16 6.33 -19.22
C ALA A 307 13.59 6.79 -18.85
N GLY A 308 14.58 6.01 -19.31
CA GLY A 308 15.99 6.27 -19.08
C GLY A 308 16.47 6.03 -17.64
N VAL A 309 15.73 5.28 -16.84
CA VAL A 309 16.11 4.80 -15.52
C VAL A 309 16.93 3.52 -15.67
N ASP A 310 18.05 3.42 -14.96
CA ASP A 310 18.92 2.25 -14.98
C ASP A 310 18.52 1.24 -13.90
N TYR A 311 17.99 1.74 -12.76
CA TYR A 311 17.53 0.92 -11.63
C TYR A 311 16.31 1.53 -10.96
N VAL A 312 15.33 0.69 -10.66
CA VAL A 312 14.25 1.04 -9.73
C VAL A 312 14.56 0.44 -8.37
N VAL A 313 14.36 1.23 -7.31
CA VAL A 313 14.44 0.77 -5.92
C VAL A 313 13.06 0.90 -5.31
N THR A 314 12.51 -0.20 -4.80
CA THR A 314 11.26 -0.22 -4.04
C THR A 314 11.52 -0.77 -2.64
N GLY A 315 10.52 -0.71 -1.76
CA GLY A 315 10.66 -1.30 -0.43
C GLY A 315 9.36 -1.40 0.32
N GLU A 316 9.34 -2.30 1.30
CA GLU A 316 8.25 -2.48 2.25
C GLU A 316 8.76 -3.09 3.56
N GLY A 317 7.94 -3.04 4.63
CA GLY A 317 8.34 -3.56 5.95
C GLY A 317 8.54 -5.08 5.99
N CYS A 318 7.72 -5.85 5.29
CA CYS A 318 7.79 -7.32 5.27
C CYS A 318 7.34 -7.85 3.91
N PHE A 319 8.19 -8.68 3.30
CA PHE A 319 7.84 -9.42 2.09
C PHE A 319 7.32 -10.81 2.48
N ASP A 320 6.02 -10.98 2.43
CA ASP A 320 5.28 -12.18 2.78
C ASP A 320 4.37 -12.64 1.62
N THR A 321 3.53 -13.64 1.84
CA THR A 321 2.59 -14.13 0.83
C THR A 321 1.63 -13.05 0.34
N GLN A 322 1.26 -12.08 1.17
CA GLN A 322 0.41 -10.96 0.75
C GLN A 322 1.16 -10.01 -0.20
N SER A 323 2.49 -9.93 -0.09
CA SER A 323 3.31 -9.11 -1.00
C SER A 323 3.31 -9.61 -2.43
N LEU A 324 2.91 -10.86 -2.66
CA LEU A 324 2.71 -11.41 -4.01
C LEU A 324 1.38 -10.95 -4.65
N HIS A 325 0.45 -10.41 -3.84
CA HIS A 325 -0.93 -10.14 -4.24
C HIS A 325 -1.35 -8.69 -3.92
N GLY A 326 -0.87 -7.72 -4.71
CA GLY A 326 -1.42 -6.36 -4.69
C GLY A 326 -0.73 -5.35 -3.77
N LYS A 327 0.39 -5.69 -3.10
CA LYS A 327 1.22 -4.72 -2.38
C LYS A 327 2.18 -3.95 -3.31
N VAL A 328 2.86 -2.92 -2.75
CA VAL A 328 3.72 -2.01 -3.52
C VAL A 328 4.80 -2.75 -4.30
N VAL A 329 5.54 -3.69 -3.66
CA VAL A 329 6.60 -4.44 -4.35
C VAL A 329 6.06 -5.18 -5.57
N SER A 330 4.88 -5.81 -5.48
CA SER A 330 4.30 -6.56 -6.61
C SER A 330 3.88 -5.66 -7.76
N GLY A 331 3.24 -4.53 -7.48
CA GLY A 331 2.83 -3.57 -8.51
C GLY A 331 4.04 -2.98 -9.24
N VAL A 332 5.02 -2.49 -8.48
CA VAL A 332 6.27 -1.95 -9.05
C VAL A 332 7.01 -3.02 -9.86
N ALA A 333 7.08 -4.27 -9.37
CA ALA A 333 7.75 -5.36 -10.08
C ALA A 333 7.11 -5.66 -11.44
N ARG A 334 5.77 -5.69 -11.52
CA ARG A 334 5.07 -5.90 -12.79
C ARG A 334 5.41 -4.81 -13.82
N ARG A 335 5.37 -3.52 -13.40
CA ARG A 335 5.68 -2.38 -14.28
C ARG A 335 7.15 -2.37 -14.70
N CYS A 336 8.08 -2.61 -13.77
CA CYS A 336 9.51 -2.70 -14.08
C CYS A 336 9.82 -3.85 -15.03
N LYS A 337 9.23 -5.04 -14.83
CA LYS A 337 9.38 -6.20 -15.70
C LYS A 337 8.89 -5.90 -17.12
N ALA A 338 7.73 -5.25 -17.25
CA ALA A 338 7.18 -4.85 -18.55
C ALA A 338 8.09 -3.85 -19.29
N ALA A 339 8.73 -2.94 -18.54
CA ALA A 339 9.64 -1.93 -19.08
C ALA A 339 11.09 -2.44 -19.25
N GLY A 340 11.42 -3.65 -18.78
CA GLY A 340 12.78 -4.19 -18.82
C GLY A 340 13.78 -3.46 -17.91
N VAL A 341 13.31 -2.80 -16.85
CA VAL A 341 14.16 -2.05 -15.91
C VAL A 341 14.43 -2.93 -14.67
N PRO A 342 15.70 -3.11 -14.26
CA PRO A 342 16.05 -3.87 -13.05
C PRO A 342 15.43 -3.28 -11.80
N LEU A 343 14.83 -4.17 -10.96
CA LEU A 343 14.19 -3.79 -9.71
C LEU A 343 14.95 -4.33 -8.49
N ILE A 344 15.28 -3.45 -7.58
CA ILE A 344 15.85 -3.74 -6.27
C ILE A 344 14.76 -3.57 -5.22
N ALA A 345 14.41 -4.64 -4.51
CA ALA A 345 13.42 -4.60 -3.43
C ALA A 345 14.13 -4.58 -2.07
N VAL A 346 14.02 -3.47 -1.34
CA VAL A 346 14.57 -3.34 0.02
C VAL A 346 13.47 -3.68 1.01
N VAL A 347 13.64 -4.75 1.78
CA VAL A 347 12.58 -5.27 2.66
C VAL A 347 13.07 -5.40 4.10
N GLY A 348 12.22 -5.05 5.06
CA GLY A 348 12.52 -5.17 6.47
C GLY A 348 12.80 -6.62 6.86
N SER A 349 11.92 -7.52 6.48
CA SER A 349 12.08 -8.98 6.61
C SER A 349 11.50 -9.67 5.38
N MET A 350 11.87 -10.93 5.17
CA MET A 350 11.38 -11.73 4.04
C MET A 350 11.28 -13.20 4.45
N ASP A 351 10.22 -13.86 4.01
CA ASP A 351 10.22 -15.34 4.00
C ASP A 351 11.16 -15.82 2.87
N PRO A 352 12.28 -16.52 3.20
CA PRO A 352 13.23 -16.97 2.19
C PRO A 352 12.60 -17.87 1.11
N ALA A 353 11.52 -18.60 1.43
CA ALA A 353 10.81 -19.44 0.48
C ALA A 353 10.16 -18.64 -0.67
N LEU A 354 9.93 -17.34 -0.47
CA LEU A 354 9.30 -16.46 -1.47
C LEU A 354 10.29 -15.79 -2.41
N ALA A 355 11.60 -15.98 -2.25
CA ALA A 355 12.61 -15.32 -3.09
C ALA A 355 12.44 -15.63 -4.57
N GLU A 356 12.18 -16.90 -4.92
CA GLU A 356 11.98 -17.30 -6.32
C GLU A 356 10.65 -16.79 -6.90
N ALA A 357 9.59 -16.72 -6.07
CA ALA A 357 8.32 -16.12 -6.48
C ALA A 357 8.50 -14.61 -6.77
N GLY A 358 9.24 -13.90 -5.92
CA GLY A 358 9.57 -12.50 -6.14
C GLY A 358 10.38 -12.25 -7.42
N LYS A 359 11.39 -13.10 -7.70
CA LYS A 359 12.14 -13.03 -8.97
C LYS A 359 11.24 -13.29 -10.18
N SER A 360 10.38 -14.29 -10.10
CA SER A 360 9.42 -14.60 -11.17
C SER A 360 8.49 -13.42 -11.46
N MET A 361 8.15 -12.65 -10.44
CA MET A 361 7.34 -11.43 -10.53
C MET A 361 8.08 -10.26 -11.20
N GLY A 362 9.41 -10.21 -11.11
CA GLY A 362 10.24 -9.16 -11.73
C GLY A 362 11.25 -8.50 -10.78
N VAL A 363 11.37 -8.96 -9.54
CA VAL A 363 12.42 -8.45 -8.63
C VAL A 363 13.77 -9.01 -9.06
N THR A 364 14.73 -8.14 -9.36
CA THR A 364 16.10 -8.53 -9.72
C THR A 364 16.88 -8.98 -8.50
N THR A 365 16.77 -8.21 -7.40
CA THR A 365 17.45 -8.52 -6.14
C THR A 365 16.67 -8.02 -4.94
N PHE A 366 16.79 -8.75 -3.83
CA PHE A 366 16.28 -8.34 -2.54
C PHE A 366 17.43 -7.86 -1.65
N ALA A 367 17.28 -6.71 -1.00
CA ALA A 367 18.13 -6.26 0.08
C ALA A 367 17.35 -6.39 1.39
N VAL A 368 17.70 -7.39 2.22
CA VAL A 368 16.93 -7.75 3.42
C VAL A 368 17.57 -7.11 4.65
N LEU A 369 16.82 -6.26 5.38
CA LEU A 369 17.33 -5.54 6.54
C LEU A 369 17.49 -6.46 7.77
N ASN A 370 16.71 -7.51 7.86
CA ASN A 370 16.69 -8.47 8.97
C ASN A 370 16.73 -9.92 8.48
N PRO A 371 17.85 -10.37 7.93
CA PRO A 371 17.98 -11.73 7.40
C PRO A 371 17.83 -12.83 8.49
N ASN A 372 18.04 -12.47 9.75
CA ASN A 372 18.01 -13.40 10.89
C ASN A 372 16.64 -13.42 11.61
N ASN A 373 15.59 -12.80 11.07
CA ASN A 373 14.25 -12.73 11.66
C ASN A 373 14.23 -12.36 13.15
N ARG A 374 15.07 -11.38 13.55
CA ARG A 374 15.08 -10.86 14.92
C ARG A 374 13.71 -10.24 15.26
N PRO A 375 13.30 -10.25 16.52
CA PRO A 375 12.04 -9.66 16.95
C PRO A 375 11.87 -8.20 16.49
N LEU A 376 10.66 -7.81 16.14
CA LEU A 376 10.34 -6.46 15.62
C LEU A 376 10.80 -5.36 16.58
N SER A 377 10.72 -5.60 17.91
CA SER A 377 11.20 -4.66 18.93
C SER A 377 12.70 -4.31 18.85
N GLN A 378 13.50 -5.18 18.23
CA GLN A 378 14.92 -4.91 17.97
C GLN A 378 15.12 -4.23 16.60
N LEU A 379 14.18 -4.37 15.67
CA LEU A 379 14.25 -3.77 14.34
C LEU A 379 13.85 -2.30 14.33
N THR A 380 12.92 -1.93 15.21
CA THR A 380 12.47 -0.54 15.35
C THR A 380 13.53 0.38 15.95
N GLN A 381 14.60 -0.20 16.52
CA GLN A 381 15.78 0.56 16.93
C GLN A 381 16.68 0.83 15.72
N HIS A 382 16.94 2.11 15.42
CA HIS A 382 17.80 2.58 14.33
C HIS A 382 17.37 2.20 12.89
N PRO A 383 16.09 2.33 12.49
CA PRO A 383 15.62 1.91 11.17
C PRO A 383 16.31 2.62 10.02
N ARG A 384 16.62 3.93 10.17
CA ARG A 384 17.35 4.73 9.17
C ARG A 384 18.77 4.17 8.90
N SER A 385 19.51 3.82 9.94
CA SER A 385 20.86 3.27 9.81
C SER A 385 20.84 1.91 9.11
N ARG A 386 19.89 1.04 9.45
CA ARG A 386 19.75 -0.28 8.81
C ARG A 386 19.42 -0.15 7.32
N LEU A 387 18.46 0.70 6.99
CA LEU A 387 18.07 0.97 5.59
C LEU A 387 19.25 1.57 4.79
N SER A 388 19.94 2.55 5.37
CA SER A 388 21.13 3.16 4.77
C SER A 388 22.21 2.12 4.47
N ARG A 389 22.58 1.26 5.44
CA ARG A 389 23.61 0.22 5.25
C ARG A 389 23.25 -0.77 4.15
N ALA A 390 21.99 -1.24 4.11
CA ALA A 390 21.57 -2.15 3.06
C ALA A 390 21.69 -1.50 1.68
N MET A 391 21.28 -0.25 1.56
CA MET A 391 21.34 0.47 0.30
C MET A 391 22.77 0.85 -0.09
N THR A 392 23.65 1.16 0.88
CA THR A 392 25.10 1.34 0.64
C THR A 392 25.68 0.07 0.04
N ARG A 393 25.36 -1.11 0.58
CA ARG A 393 25.86 -2.39 0.05
C ARG A 393 25.41 -2.64 -1.39
N VAL A 394 24.16 -2.33 -1.70
CA VAL A 394 23.65 -2.38 -3.09
C VAL A 394 24.43 -1.44 -4.00
N ALA A 395 24.64 -0.20 -3.58
CA ALA A 395 25.37 0.82 -4.34
C ALA A 395 26.85 0.45 -4.57
N GLU A 396 27.49 -0.18 -3.59
CA GLU A 396 28.87 -0.70 -3.73
C GLU A 396 28.97 -1.78 -4.81
N LEU A 397 28.03 -2.73 -4.85
CA LEU A 397 28.01 -3.76 -5.89
C LEU A 397 27.83 -3.16 -7.27
N ILE A 398 26.94 -2.19 -7.41
CA ILE A 398 26.74 -1.45 -8.66
C ILE A 398 28.01 -0.67 -9.04
N ALA A 399 28.68 -0.01 -8.08
CA ALA A 399 29.93 0.71 -8.30
C ALA A 399 31.02 -0.20 -8.85
N GLN A 400 31.10 -1.44 -8.36
CA GLN A 400 32.05 -2.45 -8.79
C GLN A 400 31.70 -3.06 -10.15
N GLY A 401 30.51 -2.78 -10.71
CA GLY A 401 30.02 -3.43 -11.92
C GLY A 401 29.72 -4.92 -11.73
N ALA A 402 29.48 -5.33 -10.48
CA ALA A 402 29.16 -6.71 -10.16
C ALA A 402 27.71 -7.02 -10.50
N ASP A 403 27.43 -8.25 -10.88
CA ASP A 403 26.07 -8.74 -10.98
C ASP A 403 25.40 -8.72 -9.61
N LEU A 404 24.16 -8.21 -9.55
CA LEU A 404 23.40 -8.18 -8.32
C LEU A 404 22.94 -9.61 -7.97
N PRO A 405 23.33 -10.17 -6.79
CA PRO A 405 22.85 -11.47 -6.38
C PRO A 405 21.35 -11.41 -6.08
N GLY A 406 20.65 -12.56 -6.15
CA GLY A 406 19.21 -12.60 -5.89
C GLY A 406 18.80 -12.08 -4.51
N VAL A 407 19.66 -12.22 -3.51
CA VAL A 407 19.47 -11.68 -2.14
C VAL A 407 20.79 -11.07 -1.65
N ILE A 408 20.71 -9.88 -1.11
CA ILE A 408 21.80 -9.15 -0.47
C ILE A 408 21.50 -9.06 1.02
N GLU A 409 22.39 -9.56 1.85
CA GLU A 409 22.34 -9.34 3.30
C GLU A 409 23.17 -8.11 3.67
N PRO A 410 22.75 -7.31 4.67
CA PRO A 410 23.57 -6.21 5.18
C PRO A 410 24.87 -6.77 5.75
N ALA A 411 25.96 -5.99 5.65
CA ALA A 411 27.21 -6.32 6.33
C ALA A 411 26.93 -6.60 7.81
N ARG A 412 27.57 -7.66 8.36
CA ARG A 412 27.39 -8.04 9.77
C ARG A 412 27.62 -6.83 10.67
N GLU A 413 26.75 -6.65 11.65
CA GLU A 413 26.97 -5.68 12.72
C GLU A 413 28.25 -6.18 13.45
N ASP A 414 29.35 -5.44 13.33
CA ASP A 414 30.47 -5.63 14.22
C ASP A 414 29.96 -5.34 15.63
N SER A 415 30.01 -6.37 16.46
CA SER A 415 29.56 -6.46 17.85
C SER A 415 30.17 -5.40 18.76
#